data_3e4d9c47e5d8bd814d38a710cac9f32f
#
_entry.id   3e4d9c47e5d8bd814d38a710cac9f32f
#
_cell.length_a   1.000
_cell.length_b   1.000
_cell.length_c   1.000
_cell.angle_alpha   90.00
_cell.angle_beta   90.00
_cell.angle_gamma   90.00
#
_symmetry.space_group_name_H-M   'P 1'
#
loop_
_entity.id
_entity.type
_entity.pdbx_description
1 polymer ?
#
loop_
_entity_poly.entity_id
_entity_poly.type
_entity_poly.pdbx_seq_one_letter_code
_entity_poly.pdbx_strand_id
1 'polypeptide(L)'
;MTAVSRRCLIPFLGVLIVAGASAAIALAQGQPPDLPSVTVRGQTYTPRSILARNMGTEADQTTAFPPHRVIGNIYYVGTRTLSSFLITSPEGHILINSTYERNVRTIERSVTQLGFKFSDVKILLGTHAHGDHQEGDALVKELTSAQVVVMREDVEALAAIKPGGKAHPIDRTIADGDQVVLGGNTLVAHLTPGHTPGCTTWTMQAQANGKPLNVVFACSYRAPGRVTPEVESQFNRTFKSVRSLPCDVPLGDHPAQYNLAAKYERLTAGTSTAFVDPANCWVEADIQEAMFRAQLQLQQKEGRP
;
A
#
# COMPACT_ATOMS: atom_id res chain seq x y z
N MET A 1 23.20 -64.54 -62.13
CA MET A 1 22.88 -64.59 -60.73
C MET A 1 22.45 -63.17 -60.35
N THR A 2 21.16 -62.94 -60.39
CA THR A 2 20.50 -61.60 -60.29
C THR A 2 20.01 -61.39 -58.88
N ALA A 3 20.54 -60.31 -58.20
CA ALA A 3 20.10 -59.93 -56.92
C ALA A 3 18.92 -58.94 -57.01
N VAL A 4 17.79 -59.31 -56.42
CA VAL A 4 16.56 -58.53 -56.37
C VAL A 4 16.63 -57.59 -55.14
N SER A 5 16.66 -56.29 -55.37
CA SER A 5 16.57 -55.25 -54.35
C SER A 5 15.10 -55.01 -53.98
N ARG A 6 14.73 -55.32 -52.74
CA ARG A 6 13.42 -54.94 -52.16
C ARG A 6 13.52 -53.55 -51.60
N ARG A 7 12.79 -52.57 -52.16
CA ARG A 7 12.55 -51.30 -51.63
C ARG A 7 11.47 -51.37 -50.51
N CYS A 8 11.86 -51.03 -49.26
CA CYS A 8 10.92 -50.85 -48.17
C CYS A 8 10.31 -49.43 -48.28
N LEU A 9 8.99 -49.35 -48.44
CA LEU A 9 8.21 -48.16 -48.34
C LEU A 9 7.93 -47.90 -46.82
N ILE A 10 8.42 -46.82 -46.33
CA ILE A 10 8.10 -46.28 -44.96
C ILE A 10 6.93 -45.31 -45.13
N PRO A 11 5.79 -45.52 -44.45
CA PRO A 11 4.71 -44.55 -44.48
C PRO A 11 5.10 -43.32 -43.61
N PHE A 12 5.06 -42.15 -44.23
CA PHE A 12 5.12 -40.88 -43.51
C PHE A 12 3.86 -40.72 -42.67
N LEU A 13 4.01 -40.85 -41.35
CA LEU A 13 2.99 -40.46 -40.38
C LEU A 13 3.07 -38.93 -40.19
N GLY A 14 2.13 -38.22 -40.79
CA GLY A 14 2.00 -36.76 -40.59
C GLY A 14 1.60 -36.48 -39.14
N VAL A 15 2.52 -35.93 -38.38
CA VAL A 15 2.21 -35.38 -37.07
C VAL A 15 1.51 -34.02 -37.28
N LEU A 16 0.20 -34.00 -37.07
CA LEU A 16 -0.55 -32.73 -36.92
C LEU A 16 -0.11 -32.07 -35.64
N ILE A 17 0.72 -31.02 -35.74
CA ILE A 17 0.97 -30.13 -34.63
C ILE A 17 -0.26 -29.23 -34.46
N VAL A 18 -1.12 -29.58 -33.52
CA VAL A 18 -2.16 -28.68 -33.02
C VAL A 18 -1.47 -27.64 -32.21
N ALA A 19 -1.24 -26.46 -32.80
CA ALA A 19 -0.81 -25.28 -32.07
C ALA A 19 -1.95 -24.88 -31.13
N GLY A 20 -1.89 -25.36 -29.89
CA GLY A 20 -2.72 -24.87 -28.79
C GLY A 20 -2.38 -23.44 -28.53
N ALA A 21 -3.20 -22.51 -28.99
CA ALA A 21 -3.16 -21.10 -28.54
C ALA A 21 -3.54 -21.09 -27.07
N SER A 22 -2.55 -21.14 -26.21
CA SER A 22 -2.72 -20.74 -24.78
C SER A 22 -3.05 -19.26 -24.79
N ALA A 23 -4.34 -18.93 -24.82
CA ALA A 23 -4.82 -17.60 -24.48
C ALA A 23 -4.48 -17.39 -23.01
N ALA A 24 -3.37 -16.70 -22.76
CA ALA A 24 -3.11 -16.09 -21.47
C ALA A 24 -4.29 -15.15 -21.22
N ILE A 25 -5.22 -15.54 -20.35
CA ILE A 25 -6.19 -14.65 -19.75
C ILE A 25 -5.36 -13.74 -18.83
N ALA A 26 -4.79 -12.67 -19.41
CA ALA A 26 -4.42 -11.51 -18.65
C ALA A 26 -5.73 -11.05 -18.01
N LEU A 27 -5.85 -11.23 -16.68
CA LEU A 27 -6.84 -10.54 -15.88
C LEU A 27 -6.58 -9.04 -16.12
N ALA A 28 -7.29 -8.49 -17.09
CA ALA A 28 -7.38 -7.07 -17.31
C ALA A 28 -7.97 -6.51 -16.01
N GLN A 29 -7.10 -6.00 -15.14
CA GLN A 29 -7.54 -5.01 -14.16
C GLN A 29 -8.18 -3.94 -15.02
N GLY A 30 -9.52 -3.89 -15.01
CA GLY A 30 -10.29 -3.04 -15.88
C GLY A 30 -9.72 -1.62 -15.84
N GLN A 31 -9.42 -1.08 -17.03
CA GLN A 31 -8.98 0.32 -17.09
C GLN A 31 -10.02 1.15 -16.33
N PRO A 32 -9.58 2.07 -15.45
CA PRO A 32 -10.53 2.96 -14.78
C PRO A 32 -11.40 3.61 -15.87
N PRO A 33 -12.71 3.72 -15.67
CA PRO A 33 -13.56 4.40 -16.60
C PRO A 33 -13.00 5.79 -16.91
N ASP A 34 -13.26 6.34 -18.11
CA ASP A 34 -12.90 7.71 -18.48
C ASP A 34 -13.68 8.69 -17.60
N LEU A 35 -13.20 8.87 -16.39
CA LEU A 35 -13.74 9.83 -15.44
C LEU A 35 -13.26 11.24 -15.81
N PRO A 36 -14.07 12.26 -15.56
CA PRO A 36 -13.65 13.62 -15.77
C PRO A 36 -12.38 13.91 -14.96
N SER A 37 -11.47 14.71 -15.53
CA SER A 37 -10.32 15.21 -14.81
C SER A 37 -10.75 16.21 -13.73
N VAL A 38 -10.00 16.27 -12.63
CA VAL A 38 -10.18 17.26 -11.57
C VAL A 38 -8.92 18.09 -11.40
N THR A 39 -9.09 19.37 -11.06
CA THR A 39 -7.95 20.27 -10.83
C THR A 39 -7.91 20.64 -9.36
N VAL A 40 -6.81 20.31 -8.67
CA VAL A 40 -6.57 20.63 -7.25
C VAL A 40 -5.24 21.36 -7.16
N ARG A 41 -5.23 22.52 -6.51
CA ARG A 41 -4.03 23.39 -6.36
C ARG A 41 -3.31 23.66 -7.69
N GLY A 42 -4.07 23.85 -8.77
CA GLY A 42 -3.53 24.15 -10.10
C GLY A 42 -2.98 22.95 -10.87
N GLN A 43 -3.00 21.75 -10.31
CA GLN A 43 -2.61 20.52 -11.00
C GLN A 43 -3.83 19.69 -11.38
N THR A 44 -3.85 19.19 -12.62
CA THR A 44 -4.95 18.36 -13.14
C THR A 44 -4.63 16.88 -12.95
N TYR A 45 -5.63 16.13 -12.45
CA TYR A 45 -5.56 14.71 -12.18
C TYR A 45 -6.65 13.96 -12.94
N THR A 46 -6.32 12.74 -13.36
CA THR A 46 -7.26 11.76 -13.90
C THR A 46 -7.10 10.47 -13.09
N PRO A 47 -8.07 9.53 -13.10
CA PRO A 47 -7.93 8.23 -12.44
C PRO A 47 -6.66 7.50 -12.89
N ARG A 48 -6.34 7.57 -14.20
CA ARG A 48 -5.12 6.97 -14.77
C ARG A 48 -3.85 7.63 -14.23
N SER A 49 -3.79 8.97 -14.18
CA SER A 49 -2.60 9.67 -13.66
C SER A 49 -2.38 9.42 -12.18
N ILE A 50 -3.45 9.35 -11.39
CA ILE A 50 -3.38 9.00 -9.95
C ILE A 50 -2.85 7.57 -9.78
N LEU A 51 -3.41 6.60 -10.52
CA LEU A 51 -2.96 5.22 -10.45
C LEU A 51 -1.49 5.07 -10.88
N ALA A 52 -1.11 5.67 -12.01
CA ALA A 52 0.26 5.63 -12.51
C ALA A 52 1.25 6.27 -11.52
N ARG A 53 0.86 7.39 -10.89
CA ARG A 53 1.65 8.06 -9.87
C ARG A 53 1.89 7.17 -8.64
N ASN A 54 0.84 6.49 -8.16
CA ASN A 54 0.90 5.70 -6.95
C ASN A 54 1.59 4.35 -7.15
N MET A 55 1.33 3.68 -8.27
CA MET A 55 1.82 2.33 -8.52
C MET A 55 3.15 2.29 -9.31
N GLY A 56 3.44 3.31 -10.14
CA GLY A 56 4.61 3.29 -11.01
C GLY A 56 4.66 2.06 -11.92
N THR A 57 5.86 1.61 -12.23
CA THR A 57 6.13 0.36 -12.94
C THR A 57 6.23 -0.82 -11.95
N GLU A 58 6.21 -2.06 -12.44
CA GLU A 58 6.47 -3.24 -11.60
C GLU A 58 7.85 -3.18 -10.92
N ALA A 59 8.85 -2.66 -11.63
CA ALA A 59 10.17 -2.45 -11.05
C ALA A 59 10.14 -1.42 -9.89
N ASP A 60 9.34 -0.36 -9.99
CA ASP A 60 9.21 0.62 -8.91
C ASP A 60 8.52 0.03 -7.67
N GLN A 61 7.60 -0.92 -7.88
CA GLN A 61 6.93 -1.62 -6.78
C GLN A 61 7.85 -2.59 -6.01
N THR A 62 8.99 -2.97 -6.58
CA THR A 62 9.91 -3.96 -5.99
C THR A 62 11.28 -3.42 -5.64
N THR A 63 11.70 -2.31 -6.29
CA THR A 63 12.99 -1.67 -6.01
C THR A 63 12.93 -0.89 -4.71
N ALA A 64 13.84 -1.19 -3.77
CA ALA A 64 13.98 -0.42 -2.52
C ALA A 64 14.14 1.08 -2.83
N PHE A 65 13.44 1.92 -2.09
CA PHE A 65 13.84 3.31 -1.96
C PHE A 65 14.95 3.41 -0.89
N PRO A 66 15.92 4.34 -0.98
CA PRO A 66 16.98 4.44 0.00
C PRO A 66 16.41 4.53 1.43
N PRO A 67 16.72 3.58 2.34
CA PRO A 67 16.18 3.60 3.69
C PRO A 67 16.76 4.78 4.46
N HIS A 68 15.90 5.50 5.18
CA HIS A 68 16.29 6.74 5.87
C HIS A 68 15.39 7.03 7.05
N ARG A 69 15.88 7.87 7.96
CA ARG A 69 15.06 8.42 9.04
C ARG A 69 14.11 9.47 8.47
N VAL A 70 12.82 9.30 8.73
CA VAL A 70 11.76 10.26 8.38
C VAL A 70 11.72 11.39 9.40
N ILE A 71 11.45 11.03 10.66
CA ILE A 71 11.40 11.95 11.81
C ILE A 71 11.50 11.16 13.12
N GLY A 72 12.16 11.71 14.13
CA GLY A 72 12.27 11.04 15.43
C GLY A 72 12.82 9.60 15.29
N ASN A 73 12.03 8.63 15.72
CA ASN A 73 12.31 7.20 15.64
C ASN A 73 11.54 6.47 14.53
N ILE A 74 11.04 7.21 13.53
CA ILE A 74 10.32 6.69 12.37
C ILE A 74 11.25 6.64 11.18
N TYR A 75 11.32 5.49 10.50
CA TYR A 75 12.16 5.23 9.34
C TYR A 75 11.35 4.73 8.16
N TYR A 76 11.72 5.13 6.95
CA TYR A 76 11.22 4.56 5.72
C TYR A 76 12.03 3.33 5.33
N VAL A 77 11.38 2.22 5.04
CA VAL A 77 12.02 0.94 4.67
C VAL A 77 11.37 0.27 3.45
N GLY A 78 10.45 0.97 2.78
CA GLY A 78 9.68 0.46 1.65
C GLY A 78 10.38 0.53 0.29
N THR A 79 9.58 0.43 -0.76
CA THR A 79 10.03 0.51 -2.16
C THR A 79 9.80 1.91 -2.73
N ARG A 80 10.05 2.09 -4.03
CA ARG A 80 9.85 3.38 -4.70
C ARG A 80 8.38 3.82 -4.72
N THR A 81 7.43 2.89 -4.68
CA THR A 81 6.00 3.18 -4.79
C THR A 81 5.12 2.57 -3.70
N LEU A 82 5.65 1.66 -2.88
CA LEU A 82 4.91 1.04 -1.78
C LEU A 82 5.57 1.39 -0.45
N SER A 83 4.83 2.10 0.39
CA SER A 83 5.36 2.55 1.68
C SER A 83 5.40 1.43 2.70
N SER A 84 6.53 1.35 3.42
CA SER A 84 6.69 0.57 4.63
C SER A 84 7.46 1.41 5.63
N PHE A 85 7.00 1.45 6.89
CA PHE A 85 7.62 2.28 7.93
C PHE A 85 8.02 1.43 9.13
N LEU A 86 9.24 1.67 9.62
CA LEU A 86 9.74 1.08 10.86
C LEU A 86 9.71 2.12 11.96
N ILE A 87 9.04 1.82 13.08
CA ILE A 87 9.00 2.65 14.28
C ILE A 87 9.81 1.92 15.35
N THR A 88 10.91 2.52 15.80
CA THR A 88 11.88 1.84 16.66
C THR A 88 11.71 2.17 18.12
N SER A 89 12.02 1.19 18.98
CA SER A 89 12.20 1.37 20.42
C SER A 89 13.19 0.35 20.99
N PRO A 90 13.69 0.54 22.22
CA PRO A 90 14.52 -0.46 22.89
C PRO A 90 13.82 -1.79 23.17
N GLU A 91 12.48 -1.79 23.28
CA GLU A 91 11.67 -2.98 23.58
C GLU A 91 11.30 -3.77 22.32
N GLY A 92 11.66 -3.28 21.14
CA GLY A 92 11.34 -3.84 19.84
C GLY A 92 10.73 -2.81 18.90
N HIS A 93 10.34 -3.25 17.71
CA HIS A 93 9.92 -2.36 16.64
C HIS A 93 8.49 -2.65 16.20
N ILE A 94 7.83 -1.61 15.67
CA ILE A 94 6.55 -1.73 14.96
C ILE A 94 6.84 -1.53 13.47
N LEU A 95 6.34 -2.43 12.63
CA LEU A 95 6.37 -2.29 11.17
C LEU A 95 4.96 -1.97 10.68
N ILE A 96 4.81 -0.93 9.85
CA ILE A 96 3.56 -0.62 9.16
C ILE A 96 3.71 -1.01 7.69
N ASN A 97 2.84 -1.87 7.19
CA ASN A 97 2.77 -2.47 5.86
C ASN A 97 3.98 -3.35 5.51
N SER A 98 3.71 -4.62 5.29
CA SER A 98 4.67 -5.60 4.76
C SER A 98 4.84 -5.52 3.24
N THR A 99 3.92 -4.85 2.55
CA THR A 99 3.78 -4.77 1.11
C THR A 99 3.56 -6.16 0.46
N TYR A 100 3.96 -6.36 -0.81
CA TYR A 100 3.93 -7.70 -1.43
C TYR A 100 4.92 -8.65 -0.74
N GLU A 101 4.61 -9.94 -0.70
CA GLU A 101 5.48 -10.95 -0.09
C GLU A 101 6.90 -10.92 -0.69
N ARG A 102 7.02 -10.73 -2.00
CA ARG A 102 8.31 -10.61 -2.71
C ARG A 102 9.18 -9.45 -2.22
N ASN A 103 8.61 -8.45 -1.54
CA ASN A 103 9.33 -7.30 -1.02
C ASN A 103 9.82 -7.47 0.42
N VAL A 104 9.35 -8.47 1.17
CA VAL A 104 9.70 -8.64 2.58
C VAL A 104 11.21 -8.72 2.79
N ARG A 105 11.94 -9.45 1.92
CA ARG A 105 13.40 -9.51 1.99
C ARG A 105 14.09 -8.19 1.61
N THR A 106 13.44 -7.34 0.85
CA THR A 106 13.90 -5.98 0.55
C THR A 106 13.71 -5.08 1.77
N ILE A 107 12.58 -5.18 2.46
CA ILE A 107 12.32 -4.46 3.72
C ILE A 107 13.32 -4.90 4.80
N GLU A 108 13.56 -6.20 4.96
CA GLU A 108 14.56 -6.74 5.90
C GLU A 108 15.96 -6.15 5.66
N ARG A 109 16.41 -6.10 4.39
CA ARG A 109 17.68 -5.47 4.03
C ARG A 109 17.70 -3.97 4.37
N SER A 110 16.62 -3.25 4.09
CA SER A 110 16.49 -1.82 4.43
C SER A 110 16.59 -1.58 5.93
N VAL A 111 15.91 -2.41 6.75
CA VAL A 111 16.00 -2.38 8.21
C VAL A 111 17.44 -2.64 8.70
N THR A 112 18.12 -3.63 8.10
CA THR A 112 19.51 -3.97 8.43
C THR A 112 20.48 -2.85 8.06
N GLN A 113 20.29 -2.20 6.91
CA GLN A 113 21.10 -1.05 6.48
C GLN A 113 21.01 0.14 7.45
N LEU A 114 19.87 0.29 8.12
CA LEU A 114 19.69 1.30 9.17
C LEU A 114 20.32 0.91 10.52
N GLY A 115 20.89 -0.28 10.63
CA GLY A 115 21.52 -0.80 11.85
C GLY A 115 20.57 -1.50 12.81
N PHE A 116 19.35 -1.80 12.41
CA PHE A 116 18.35 -2.52 13.20
C PHE A 116 18.31 -4.00 12.81
N LYS A 117 17.79 -4.84 13.72
CA LYS A 117 17.53 -6.25 13.44
C LYS A 117 16.06 -6.43 13.04
N PHE A 118 15.83 -7.11 11.93
CA PHE A 118 14.46 -7.39 11.48
C PHE A 118 13.70 -8.29 12.47
N SER A 119 14.40 -9.21 13.15
CA SER A 119 13.84 -10.05 14.23
C SER A 119 13.32 -9.28 15.44
N ASP A 120 13.70 -7.99 15.56
CA ASP A 120 13.20 -7.13 16.65
C ASP A 120 11.86 -6.47 16.32
N VAL A 121 11.29 -6.69 15.14
CA VAL A 121 9.91 -6.35 14.84
C VAL A 121 8.99 -7.23 15.68
N LYS A 122 8.22 -6.63 16.59
CA LYS A 122 7.31 -7.29 17.52
C LYS A 122 5.85 -7.13 17.15
N ILE A 123 5.52 -6.08 16.40
CA ILE A 123 4.17 -5.78 15.96
C ILE A 123 4.21 -5.43 14.48
N LEU A 124 3.30 -6.03 13.72
CA LEU A 124 3.04 -5.71 12.32
C LEU A 124 1.63 -5.14 12.19
N LEU A 125 1.52 -3.94 11.62
CA LEU A 125 0.29 -3.23 11.37
C LEU A 125 0.04 -3.15 9.87
N GLY A 126 -1.21 -3.32 9.46
CA GLY A 126 -1.64 -3.00 8.10
C GLY A 126 -2.41 -1.69 8.04
N THR A 127 -2.46 -1.07 6.86
CA THR A 127 -3.34 0.05 6.59
C THR A 127 -4.65 -0.41 5.97
N HIS A 128 -4.64 -1.40 5.08
CA HIS A 128 -5.86 -1.98 4.49
C HIS A 128 -5.61 -3.32 3.77
N ALA A 129 -6.68 -4.06 3.54
CA ALA A 129 -6.68 -5.41 2.99
C ALA A 129 -6.45 -5.47 1.47
N HIS A 130 -5.31 -4.95 1.00
CA HIS A 130 -4.82 -5.15 -0.36
C HIS A 130 -3.43 -5.79 -0.37
N GLY A 131 -3.10 -6.54 -1.43
CA GLY A 131 -1.85 -7.30 -1.52
C GLY A 131 -0.60 -6.42 -1.50
N ASP A 132 -0.65 -5.23 -2.10
CA ASP A 132 0.44 -4.26 -2.12
C ASP A 132 0.74 -3.64 -0.74
N HIS A 133 -0.05 -3.95 0.30
CA HIS A 133 0.16 -3.52 1.68
C HIS A 133 0.32 -4.66 2.68
N GLN A 134 -0.38 -5.80 2.52
CA GLN A 134 -0.42 -6.86 3.52
C GLN A 134 -0.15 -8.28 2.99
N GLU A 135 0.22 -8.46 1.71
CA GLU A 135 0.55 -9.80 1.19
C GLU A 135 1.78 -10.41 1.88
N GLY A 136 2.70 -9.60 2.36
CA GLY A 136 3.93 -10.04 3.03
C GLY A 136 3.75 -10.46 4.49
N ASP A 137 2.57 -10.30 5.10
CA ASP A 137 2.37 -10.44 6.54
C ASP A 137 2.76 -11.84 7.07
N ALA A 138 2.45 -12.91 6.33
CA ALA A 138 2.82 -14.26 6.77
C ALA A 138 4.34 -14.47 6.81
N LEU A 139 5.07 -13.96 5.82
CA LEU A 139 6.52 -14.07 5.77
C LEU A 139 7.18 -13.17 6.84
N VAL A 140 6.68 -11.95 7.06
CA VAL A 140 7.16 -11.11 8.17
C VAL A 140 6.98 -11.83 9.50
N LYS A 141 5.80 -12.39 9.77
CA LYS A 141 5.53 -13.15 11.00
C LYS A 141 6.44 -14.37 11.14
N GLU A 142 6.68 -15.12 10.07
CA GLU A 142 7.60 -16.28 10.08
C GLU A 142 9.03 -15.85 10.46
N LEU A 143 9.50 -14.69 10.00
CA LEU A 143 10.85 -14.21 10.23
C LEU A 143 11.06 -13.51 11.57
N THR A 144 10.01 -12.97 12.16
CA THR A 144 10.10 -12.06 13.31
C THR A 144 9.30 -12.52 14.53
N SER A 145 8.34 -13.42 14.33
CA SER A 145 7.30 -13.77 15.32
C SER A 145 6.44 -12.57 15.74
N ALA A 146 6.34 -11.53 14.89
CA ALA A 146 5.55 -10.34 15.17
C ALA A 146 4.06 -10.66 15.33
N GLN A 147 3.40 -9.96 16.25
CA GLN A 147 1.96 -9.96 16.38
C GLN A 147 1.36 -9.17 15.20
N VAL A 148 0.52 -9.82 14.40
CA VAL A 148 -0.20 -9.16 13.29
C VAL A 148 -1.51 -8.58 13.82
N VAL A 149 -1.65 -7.26 13.71
CA VAL A 149 -2.80 -6.50 14.23
C VAL A 149 -3.54 -5.85 13.06
N VAL A 150 -4.83 -6.13 12.91
CA VAL A 150 -5.64 -5.68 11.78
C VAL A 150 -6.95 -5.06 12.23
N MET A 151 -7.49 -4.14 11.43
CA MET A 151 -8.82 -3.58 11.64
C MET A 151 -9.88 -4.67 11.44
N ARG A 152 -10.86 -4.73 12.35
CA ARG A 152 -11.91 -5.75 12.35
C ARG A 152 -12.65 -5.84 11.03
N GLU A 153 -12.94 -4.71 10.43
CA GLU A 153 -13.73 -4.58 9.21
C GLU A 153 -12.99 -5.10 7.96
N ASP A 154 -11.67 -5.31 8.02
CA ASP A 154 -10.87 -5.89 6.93
C ASP A 154 -10.57 -7.39 7.10
N VAL A 155 -10.97 -8.02 8.19
CA VAL A 155 -10.68 -9.44 8.48
C VAL A 155 -11.16 -10.37 7.35
N GLU A 156 -12.38 -10.16 6.86
CA GLU A 156 -12.93 -11.00 5.77
C GLU A 156 -12.14 -10.82 4.47
N ALA A 157 -11.81 -9.58 4.11
CA ALA A 157 -11.03 -9.28 2.92
C ALA A 157 -9.60 -9.84 3.01
N LEU A 158 -8.97 -9.74 4.19
CA LEU A 158 -7.64 -10.32 4.45
C LEU A 158 -7.64 -11.84 4.33
N ALA A 159 -8.71 -12.51 4.70
CA ALA A 159 -8.83 -13.96 4.54
C ALA A 159 -8.75 -14.42 3.07
N ALA A 160 -9.04 -13.54 2.11
CA ALA A 160 -8.89 -13.80 0.68
C ALA A 160 -7.44 -13.64 0.19
N ILE A 161 -6.61 -12.89 0.90
CA ILE A 161 -5.17 -12.73 0.61
C ILE A 161 -4.44 -13.96 1.15
N LYS A 162 -3.80 -14.72 0.26
CA LYS A 162 -3.10 -15.97 0.59
C LYS A 162 -1.58 -15.80 0.46
N PRO A 163 -0.91 -15.14 1.41
CA PRO A 163 0.52 -14.88 1.34
C PRO A 163 1.30 -16.19 1.26
N GLY A 164 2.09 -16.37 0.19
CA GLY A 164 2.80 -17.63 -0.09
C GLY A 164 1.89 -18.86 -0.16
N GLY A 165 0.59 -18.67 -0.50
CA GLY A 165 -0.42 -19.74 -0.45
C GLY A 165 -0.92 -20.10 0.96
N LYS A 166 -0.43 -19.43 2.00
CA LYS A 166 -0.80 -19.63 3.41
C LYS A 166 -2.03 -18.81 3.78
N ALA A 167 -2.69 -19.15 4.87
CA ALA A 167 -3.72 -18.31 5.45
C ALA A 167 -3.09 -16.98 5.95
N HIS A 168 -3.80 -15.86 5.77
CA HIS A 168 -3.35 -14.58 6.29
C HIS A 168 -3.31 -14.62 7.83
N PRO A 169 -2.19 -14.31 8.48
CA PRO A 169 -2.11 -14.31 9.93
C PRO A 169 -2.88 -13.13 10.53
N ILE A 170 -3.67 -13.39 11.56
CA ILE A 170 -4.38 -12.37 12.34
C ILE A 170 -4.27 -12.77 13.80
N ASP A 171 -3.49 -12.02 14.58
CA ASP A 171 -3.30 -12.33 16.01
C ASP A 171 -4.17 -11.45 16.91
N ARG A 172 -4.47 -10.23 16.45
CA ARG A 172 -5.30 -9.27 17.18
C ARG A 172 -6.13 -8.46 16.20
N THR A 173 -7.40 -8.29 16.50
CA THR A 173 -8.28 -7.36 15.82
C THR A 173 -8.48 -6.10 16.66
N ILE A 174 -8.60 -4.96 16.01
CA ILE A 174 -8.84 -3.66 16.62
C ILE A 174 -10.05 -2.96 16.02
N ALA A 175 -10.53 -1.94 16.71
CA ALA A 175 -11.61 -1.05 16.30
C ALA A 175 -11.12 0.41 16.21
N ASP A 176 -12.00 1.29 15.72
CA ASP A 176 -11.76 2.73 15.68
C ASP A 176 -11.43 3.28 17.08
N GLY A 177 -10.35 4.05 17.20
CA GLY A 177 -9.86 4.62 18.44
C GLY A 177 -8.96 3.71 19.28
N ASP A 178 -8.82 2.41 18.91
CA ASP A 178 -7.94 1.51 19.64
C ASP A 178 -6.46 1.91 19.52
N GLN A 179 -5.69 1.57 20.55
CA GLN A 179 -4.28 1.88 20.63
C GLN A 179 -3.41 0.63 20.52
N VAL A 180 -2.27 0.81 19.84
CA VAL A 180 -1.18 -0.16 19.82
C VAL A 180 0.04 0.50 20.47
N VAL A 181 0.54 -0.12 21.54
CA VAL A 181 1.61 0.43 22.37
C VAL A 181 2.80 -0.52 22.38
N LEU A 182 4.00 0.01 22.13
CA LEU A 182 5.27 -0.71 22.27
C LEU A 182 6.41 0.27 22.55
N GLY A 183 7.15 0.04 23.64
CA GLY A 183 8.39 0.76 23.93
C GLY A 183 8.25 2.28 23.96
N GLY A 184 7.19 2.79 24.57
CA GLY A 184 6.88 4.22 24.65
C GLY A 184 6.23 4.81 23.39
N ASN A 185 6.11 4.05 22.30
CA ASN A 185 5.32 4.46 21.13
C ASN A 185 3.85 4.09 21.34
N THR A 186 2.95 5.02 21.03
CA THR A 186 1.50 4.79 21.01
C THR A 186 0.96 5.19 19.65
N LEU A 187 0.44 4.21 18.91
CA LEU A 187 -0.27 4.45 17.66
C LEU A 187 -1.77 4.33 17.90
N VAL A 188 -2.53 5.28 17.39
CA VAL A 188 -4.00 5.28 17.46
C VAL A 188 -4.54 4.89 16.08
N ALA A 189 -5.43 3.90 16.06
CA ALA A 189 -6.13 3.47 14.86
C ALA A 189 -7.35 4.36 14.61
N HIS A 190 -7.47 4.90 13.40
CA HIS A 190 -8.66 5.63 12.96
C HIS A 190 -9.29 4.87 11.79
N LEU A 191 -10.51 4.41 11.96
CA LEU A 191 -11.26 3.76 10.89
C LEU A 191 -11.66 4.80 9.84
N THR A 192 -11.03 4.73 8.67
CA THR A 192 -11.24 5.62 7.52
C THR A 192 -11.71 4.83 6.30
N PRO A 193 -12.94 4.24 6.35
CA PRO A 193 -13.41 3.27 5.39
C PRO A 193 -13.77 3.89 4.04
N GLY A 194 -13.89 3.03 3.02
CA GLY A 194 -14.32 3.39 1.67
C GLY A 194 -13.42 2.79 0.59
N HIS A 195 -12.10 2.85 0.76
CA HIS A 195 -11.15 2.15 -0.11
C HIS A 195 -11.20 0.64 0.15
N THR A 196 -11.15 0.26 1.42
CA THR A 196 -11.64 -1.02 1.97
C THR A 196 -12.55 -0.72 3.16
N PRO A 197 -13.36 -1.69 3.63
CA PRO A 197 -14.17 -1.50 4.82
C PRO A 197 -13.37 -1.16 6.07
N GLY A 198 -12.17 -1.73 6.21
CA GLY A 198 -11.28 -1.58 7.37
C GLY A 198 -10.07 -0.67 7.12
N CYS A 199 -10.11 0.17 6.08
CA CYS A 199 -9.02 1.13 5.81
C CYS A 199 -8.70 1.93 7.08
N THR A 200 -7.44 1.84 7.55
CA THR A 200 -6.99 2.36 8.85
C THR A 200 -5.93 3.43 8.65
N THR A 201 -6.25 4.66 9.04
CA THR A 201 -5.27 5.73 9.20
C THR A 201 -4.66 5.63 10.60
N TRP A 202 -3.34 5.54 10.68
CA TRP A 202 -2.62 5.52 11.96
C TRP A 202 -2.11 6.90 12.33
N THR A 203 -2.19 7.26 13.61
CA THR A 203 -1.57 8.47 14.13
C THR A 203 -0.67 8.17 15.31
N MET A 204 0.41 8.95 15.45
CA MET A 204 1.26 8.94 16.64
C MET A 204 1.94 10.30 16.84
N GLN A 205 2.55 10.50 18.00
CA GLN A 205 3.47 11.59 18.21
C GLN A 205 4.92 11.13 18.08
N ALA A 206 5.71 11.84 17.30
CA ALA A 206 7.16 11.65 17.22
C ALA A 206 7.87 12.85 17.88
N GLN A 207 8.98 12.59 18.58
CA GLN A 207 9.81 13.64 19.17
C GLN A 207 10.87 14.07 18.16
N ALA A 208 10.92 15.35 17.85
CA ALA A 208 11.96 15.93 17.01
C ALA A 208 12.37 17.32 17.53
N ASN A 209 13.67 17.52 17.71
CA ASN A 209 14.24 18.78 18.24
C ASN A 209 13.56 19.26 19.55
N GLY A 210 13.24 18.31 20.44
CA GLY A 210 12.60 18.57 21.73
C GLY A 210 11.11 18.97 21.67
N LYS A 211 10.46 18.77 20.51
CA LYS A 211 9.03 19.06 20.33
C LYS A 211 8.29 17.82 19.86
N PRO A 212 7.06 17.57 20.36
CA PRO A 212 6.19 16.55 19.81
C PRO A 212 5.63 17.02 18.47
N LEU A 213 5.63 16.12 17.47
CA LEU A 213 5.02 16.33 16.15
C LEU A 213 3.97 15.26 15.91
N ASN A 214 2.82 15.66 15.40
CA ASN A 214 1.74 14.75 15.06
C ASN A 214 2.01 14.12 13.67
N VAL A 215 2.20 12.83 13.66
CA VAL A 215 2.45 12.04 12.45
C VAL A 215 1.19 11.31 12.05
N VAL A 216 0.82 11.39 10.78
CA VAL A 216 -0.33 10.69 10.20
C VAL A 216 0.18 9.75 9.12
N PHE A 217 -0.07 8.45 9.27
CA PHE A 217 0.09 7.44 8.24
C PHE A 217 -1.28 7.21 7.60
N ALA A 218 -1.55 7.95 6.55
CA ALA A 218 -2.85 7.93 5.90
C ALA A 218 -3.07 6.62 5.16
N CYS A 219 -4.26 6.03 5.32
CA CYS A 219 -4.74 4.98 4.44
C CYS A 219 -5.13 5.56 3.08
N SER A 220 -5.32 4.71 2.09
CA SER A 220 -5.71 5.10 0.74
C SER A 220 -7.13 5.70 0.69
N TYR A 221 -7.32 6.74 -0.12
CA TYR A 221 -8.62 7.40 -0.31
C TYR A 221 -9.19 7.15 -1.71
N ARG A 222 -8.62 6.25 -2.49
CA ARG A 222 -9.11 5.97 -3.86
C ARG A 222 -10.43 5.21 -3.80
N ALA A 223 -11.46 5.77 -4.43
CA ALA A 223 -12.77 5.12 -4.52
C ALA A 223 -12.71 3.87 -5.42
N PRO A 224 -13.53 2.84 -5.14
CA PRO A 224 -13.73 1.72 -6.05
C PRO A 224 -14.36 2.17 -7.37
N GLY A 225 -14.33 1.32 -8.39
CA GLY A 225 -14.87 1.64 -9.72
C GLY A 225 -16.36 1.97 -9.72
N ARG A 226 -17.13 1.41 -8.78
CA ARG A 226 -18.54 1.74 -8.52
C ARG A 226 -18.70 2.22 -7.08
N VAL A 227 -19.38 3.35 -6.92
CA VAL A 227 -19.70 3.91 -5.61
C VAL A 227 -21.16 3.57 -5.29
N THR A 228 -21.36 2.71 -4.30
CA THR A 228 -22.67 2.41 -3.71
C THR A 228 -23.04 3.47 -2.67
N PRO A 229 -24.33 3.60 -2.26
CA PRO A 229 -24.71 4.51 -1.17
C PRO A 229 -23.94 4.27 0.14
N GLU A 230 -23.59 3.01 0.42
CA GLU A 230 -22.79 2.67 1.58
C GLU A 230 -21.35 3.21 1.44
N VAL A 231 -20.70 2.97 0.30
CA VAL A 231 -19.36 3.49 -0.01
C VAL A 231 -19.37 5.02 0.01
N GLU A 232 -20.42 5.67 -0.49
CA GLU A 232 -20.56 7.12 -0.40
C GLU A 232 -20.60 7.59 1.05
N SER A 233 -21.40 6.93 1.90
CA SER A 233 -21.48 7.25 3.33
C SER A 233 -20.13 7.07 4.02
N GLN A 234 -19.40 5.98 3.69
CA GLN A 234 -18.06 5.70 4.22
C GLN A 234 -17.06 6.80 3.85
N PHE A 235 -16.97 7.20 2.58
CA PHE A 235 -16.06 8.26 2.14
C PHE A 235 -16.42 9.62 2.74
N ASN A 236 -17.71 9.97 2.85
CA ASN A 236 -18.15 11.21 3.50
C ASN A 236 -17.66 11.27 4.96
N ARG A 237 -17.76 10.17 5.68
CA ARG A 237 -17.22 10.04 7.05
C ARG A 237 -15.70 10.16 7.05
N THR A 238 -15.01 9.45 6.17
CA THR A 238 -13.56 9.42 6.07
C THR A 238 -12.97 10.80 5.82
N PHE A 239 -13.43 11.52 4.78
CA PHE A 239 -12.90 12.86 4.49
C PHE A 239 -13.15 13.87 5.61
N LYS A 240 -14.25 13.73 6.36
CA LYS A 240 -14.51 14.55 7.54
C LYS A 240 -13.56 14.17 8.68
N SER A 241 -13.41 12.88 8.96
CA SER A 241 -12.60 12.36 10.06
C SER A 241 -11.12 12.70 9.89
N VAL A 242 -10.53 12.41 8.72
CA VAL A 242 -9.10 12.66 8.51
C VAL A 242 -8.73 14.13 8.68
N ARG A 243 -9.57 15.06 8.19
CA ARG A 243 -9.30 16.51 8.34
C ARG A 243 -9.39 17.03 9.79
N SER A 244 -9.98 16.23 10.70
CA SER A 244 -10.01 16.58 12.13
C SER A 244 -8.75 16.15 12.89
N LEU A 245 -7.90 15.32 12.28
CA LEU A 245 -6.69 14.83 12.91
C LEU A 245 -5.60 15.90 12.92
N PRO A 246 -4.92 16.12 14.06
CA PRO A 246 -3.74 16.96 14.08
C PRO A 246 -2.64 16.32 13.22
N CYS A 247 -2.00 17.14 12.37
CA CYS A 247 -1.01 16.65 11.41
C CYS A 247 0.10 17.68 11.20
N ASP A 248 1.32 17.28 11.51
CA ASP A 248 2.55 18.01 11.21
C ASP A 248 3.39 17.29 10.16
N VAL A 249 3.30 15.95 10.13
CA VAL A 249 4.08 15.07 9.25
C VAL A 249 3.13 14.12 8.52
N PRO A 250 2.73 14.46 7.29
CA PRO A 250 1.92 13.56 6.45
C PRO A 250 2.77 12.45 5.85
N LEU A 251 2.35 11.21 6.07
CA LEU A 251 2.83 9.97 5.45
C LEU A 251 1.62 9.22 4.89
N GLY A 252 1.85 8.21 4.06
CA GLY A 252 0.75 7.45 3.46
C GLY A 252 1.21 6.15 2.82
N ASP A 253 0.28 5.40 2.28
CA ASP A 253 0.46 4.07 1.71
C ASP A 253 1.38 4.06 0.50
N HIS A 254 1.32 5.12 -0.29
CA HIS A 254 2.16 5.27 -1.47
C HIS A 254 3.04 6.54 -1.36
N PRO A 255 4.35 6.43 -1.62
CA PRO A 255 5.30 7.54 -1.56
C PRO A 255 4.88 8.83 -2.27
N ALA A 256 4.18 8.70 -3.40
CA ALA A 256 3.73 9.84 -4.18
C ALA A 256 2.65 10.68 -3.48
N GLN A 257 1.89 10.08 -2.53
CA GLN A 257 0.82 10.77 -1.79
C GLN A 257 1.36 11.89 -0.89
N TYR A 258 2.61 11.77 -0.45
CA TYR A 258 3.26 12.75 0.44
C TYR A 258 4.61 13.26 -0.10
N ASN A 259 4.85 13.09 -1.42
CA ASN A 259 6.06 13.58 -2.11
C ASN A 259 7.38 13.07 -1.49
N LEU A 260 7.48 11.75 -1.22
CA LEU A 260 8.65 11.13 -0.62
C LEU A 260 9.95 11.55 -1.32
N ALA A 261 10.03 11.47 -2.65
CA ALA A 261 11.25 11.74 -3.41
C ALA A 261 11.76 13.18 -3.17
N ALA A 262 10.90 14.18 -3.31
CA ALA A 262 11.27 15.57 -3.09
C ALA A 262 11.63 15.86 -1.63
N LYS A 263 10.95 15.21 -0.66
CA LYS A 263 11.29 15.33 0.76
C LYS A 263 12.63 14.68 1.07
N TYR A 264 12.91 13.52 0.46
CA TYR A 264 14.18 12.83 0.61
C TYR A 264 15.35 13.66 0.01
N GLU A 265 15.18 14.28 -1.16
CA GLU A 265 16.17 15.19 -1.74
C GLU A 265 16.49 16.36 -0.78
N ARG A 266 15.46 16.97 -0.17
CA ARG A 266 15.65 18.03 0.83
C ARG A 266 16.36 17.50 2.09
N LEU A 267 16.04 16.27 2.53
CA LEU A 267 16.69 15.64 3.66
C LEU A 267 18.18 15.42 3.39
N THR A 268 18.54 14.88 2.23
CA THR A 268 19.94 14.63 1.83
C THR A 268 20.71 15.91 1.56
N ALA A 269 20.03 17.00 1.21
CA ALA A 269 20.60 18.34 1.13
C ALA A 269 20.75 19.04 2.51
N GLY A 270 20.48 18.32 3.63
CA GLY A 270 20.72 18.81 4.99
C GLY A 270 19.48 19.39 5.70
N THR A 271 18.29 19.34 5.11
CA THR A 271 17.07 19.83 5.78
C THR A 271 16.51 18.75 6.72
N SER A 272 16.86 18.76 8.00
CA SER A 272 16.43 17.76 8.99
C SER A 272 14.91 17.71 9.22
N THR A 273 14.18 18.76 8.85
CA THR A 273 12.72 18.87 8.96
C THR A 273 12.01 18.67 7.62
N ALA A 274 12.65 18.03 6.65
CA ALA A 274 12.12 17.88 5.29
C ALA A 274 10.72 17.22 5.23
N PHE A 275 10.38 16.38 6.20
CA PHE A 275 9.09 15.69 6.30
C PHE A 275 8.04 16.46 7.11
N VAL A 276 8.41 17.53 7.81
CA VAL A 276 7.44 18.42 8.50
C VAL A 276 6.77 19.28 7.44
N ASP A 277 5.48 19.05 7.21
CA ASP A 277 4.77 19.62 6.07
C ASP A 277 3.26 19.79 6.34
N PRO A 278 2.89 20.55 7.37
CA PRO A 278 1.49 20.69 7.79
C PRO A 278 0.60 21.29 6.70
N ALA A 279 1.15 22.11 5.81
CA ALA A 279 0.40 22.71 4.70
C ALA A 279 -0.08 21.69 3.66
N ASN A 280 0.54 20.51 3.61
CA ASN A 280 0.22 19.47 2.65
C ASN A 280 -0.38 18.20 3.27
N CYS A 281 -0.79 18.23 4.54
CA CYS A 281 -1.37 17.09 5.25
C CYS A 281 -2.57 16.46 4.52
N TRP A 282 -3.40 17.28 3.90
CA TRP A 282 -4.67 16.81 3.32
C TRP A 282 -4.75 16.93 1.80
N VAL A 283 -3.65 17.25 1.12
CA VAL A 283 -3.64 17.39 -0.34
C VAL A 283 -4.11 16.12 -1.05
N GLU A 284 -3.65 14.95 -0.58
CA GLU A 284 -4.10 13.68 -1.16
C GLU A 284 -5.60 13.47 -0.91
N ALA A 285 -6.10 13.78 0.29
CA ALA A 285 -7.54 13.71 0.57
C ALA A 285 -8.34 14.68 -0.32
N ASP A 286 -7.82 15.89 -0.58
CA ASP A 286 -8.48 16.86 -1.47
C ASP A 286 -8.55 16.35 -2.92
N ILE A 287 -7.46 15.75 -3.43
CA ILE A 287 -7.41 15.17 -4.78
C ILE A 287 -8.42 14.01 -4.89
N GLN A 288 -8.40 13.11 -3.94
CA GLN A 288 -9.24 11.90 -3.98
C GLN A 288 -10.71 12.24 -3.72
N GLU A 289 -11.02 13.21 -2.86
CA GLU A 289 -12.41 13.67 -2.68
C GLU A 289 -12.95 14.34 -3.94
N ALA A 290 -12.18 15.21 -4.58
CA ALA A 290 -12.58 15.81 -5.84
C ALA A 290 -12.88 14.75 -6.91
N MET A 291 -11.99 13.73 -7.02
CA MET A 291 -12.19 12.61 -7.94
C MET A 291 -13.41 11.76 -7.59
N PHE A 292 -13.61 11.46 -6.32
CA PHE A 292 -14.77 10.74 -5.81
C PHE A 292 -16.09 11.48 -6.13
N ARG A 293 -16.14 12.80 -5.90
CA ARG A 293 -17.33 13.62 -6.22
C ARG A 293 -17.60 13.63 -7.74
N ALA A 294 -16.56 13.73 -8.56
CA ALA A 294 -16.68 13.66 -10.01
C ALA A 294 -17.22 12.29 -10.48
N GLN A 295 -16.78 11.21 -9.87
CA GLN A 295 -17.27 9.85 -10.14
C GLN A 295 -18.76 9.71 -9.79
N LEU A 296 -19.16 10.19 -8.63
CA LEU A 296 -20.58 10.18 -8.21
C LEU A 296 -21.47 10.95 -9.19
N GLN A 297 -21.05 12.14 -9.60
CA GLN A 297 -21.80 12.95 -10.58
C GLN A 297 -21.98 12.22 -11.91
N LEU A 298 -20.94 11.49 -12.36
CA LEU A 298 -21.01 10.71 -13.59
C LEU A 298 -22.00 9.55 -13.44
N GLN A 299 -21.91 8.78 -12.35
CA GLN A 299 -22.85 7.67 -12.09
C GLN A 299 -24.30 8.14 -12.04
N GLN A 300 -24.57 9.28 -11.40
CA GLN A 300 -25.94 9.86 -11.34
C GLN A 300 -26.46 10.27 -12.73
N LYS A 301 -25.61 10.86 -13.59
CA LYS A 301 -25.98 11.23 -14.96
C LYS A 301 -26.28 10.02 -15.84
N GLU A 302 -25.60 8.92 -15.61
CA GLU A 302 -25.79 7.66 -16.36
C GLU A 302 -26.97 6.83 -15.83
N GLY A 303 -27.69 7.30 -14.81
CA GLY A 303 -28.79 6.57 -14.19
C GLY A 303 -28.40 5.25 -13.55
N ARG A 304 -27.11 5.13 -13.18
CA ARG A 304 -26.57 3.94 -12.50
C ARG A 304 -26.64 4.16 -10.99
N PRO A 305 -27.53 3.41 -10.29
CA PRO A 305 -27.62 3.47 -8.83
C PRO A 305 -26.38 2.91 -8.15
#